data_19ae5533aa4894afbad31769c226b44b
#
_entry.id   19ae5533aa4894afbad31769c226b44b
#
_cell.length_a   1.000
_cell.length_b   1.000
_cell.length_c   1.000
_cell.angle_alpha   90.00
_cell.angle_beta   90.00
_cell.angle_gamma   90.00
#
_symmetry.space_group_name_H-M   'P 1'
#
loop_
_entity.id
_entity.type
_entity.pdbx_description
1 polymer ?
#
loop_
_entity_poly.entity_id
_entity_poly.type
_entity_poly.pdbx_seq_one_letter_code
_entity_poly.pdbx_strand_id
1 'polypeptide(L)'
;LPALGGSLFDPDRFPFLEGRGSGSDWRTDVAKPLPIDNRTVLLLLEAIQQFQGRTLSYRALDVEQIGYVYEGLLERTVKRTAEVTLELDATKSAQSPWVTLAELESARMDGAERLAELLQERSGSSASRVRNDLARPVDDALADRVLTACHGDTALRDRIKPFGHLVRTDPWGYPLVYPAGAFIVTTGSDRRETGTHYTPKSLTEAIVAETLTPIAYVGPAQGTPRADWALKSPAELLDLKICDPAMGSGAFLVQACRWLADRLV
;
A
#
# COMPACT_ATOMS: atom_id res chain seq x y z
N LEU A 1 -19.18 -25.18 5.64
CA LEU A 1 -19.65 -24.08 4.80
C LEU A 1 -19.07 -24.31 3.42
N PRO A 2 -19.88 -24.37 2.35
CA PRO A 2 -19.35 -24.41 1.00
C PRO A 2 -18.45 -23.18 0.78
N ALA A 3 -17.32 -23.36 0.12
CA ALA A 3 -16.49 -22.25 -0.31
C ALA A 3 -17.30 -21.41 -1.32
N LEU A 4 -17.97 -20.38 -0.83
CA LEU A 4 -18.65 -19.39 -1.66
C LEU A 4 -17.62 -18.41 -2.25
N GLY A 5 -16.42 -18.89 -2.55
CA GLY A 5 -15.40 -18.11 -3.24
C GLY A 5 -15.89 -17.84 -4.65
N GLY A 6 -16.09 -16.59 -4.99
CA GLY A 6 -16.27 -16.19 -6.36
C GLY A 6 -15.04 -16.58 -7.20
N SER A 7 -15.07 -16.31 -8.50
CA SER A 7 -14.00 -16.64 -9.45
C SER A 7 -12.67 -15.87 -9.23
N LEU A 8 -12.50 -15.18 -8.10
CA LEU A 8 -11.32 -14.34 -7.82
C LEU A 8 -10.01 -15.15 -7.70
N PHE A 9 -10.11 -16.41 -7.21
CA PHE A 9 -8.99 -17.32 -7.07
C PHE A 9 -9.13 -18.55 -7.96
N ASP A 10 -9.93 -18.45 -9.01
CA ASP A 10 -10.11 -19.53 -9.98
C ASP A 10 -8.79 -19.76 -10.75
N PRO A 11 -8.15 -20.93 -10.60
CA PRO A 11 -6.86 -21.20 -11.23
C PRO A 11 -6.91 -21.25 -12.76
N ASP A 12 -8.05 -21.53 -13.36
CA ASP A 12 -8.19 -21.50 -14.83
C ASP A 12 -8.38 -20.07 -15.35
N ARG A 13 -9.00 -19.21 -14.55
CA ARG A 13 -9.13 -17.80 -14.89
C ARG A 13 -7.83 -17.02 -14.68
N PHE A 14 -7.04 -17.42 -13.68
CA PHE A 14 -5.80 -16.75 -13.30
C PHE A 14 -4.64 -17.76 -13.19
N PRO A 15 -4.28 -18.46 -14.28
CA PRO A 15 -3.27 -19.52 -14.25
C PRO A 15 -1.88 -19.01 -13.83
N PHE A 16 -1.58 -17.73 -13.99
CA PHE A 16 -0.33 -17.13 -13.57
C PHE A 16 -0.10 -17.22 -12.06
N LEU A 17 -1.16 -17.30 -11.22
CA LEU A 17 -1.04 -17.48 -9.77
C LEU A 17 -0.40 -18.84 -9.42
N GLU A 18 -0.49 -19.79 -10.29
CA GLU A 18 0.15 -21.11 -10.17
C GLU A 18 1.38 -21.27 -11.09
N GLY A 19 1.87 -20.18 -11.67
CA GLY A 19 3.00 -20.23 -12.62
C GLY A 19 2.69 -20.93 -13.92
N ARG A 20 1.41 -21.12 -14.25
CA ARG A 20 0.96 -21.73 -15.51
C ARG A 20 0.77 -20.66 -16.60
N GLY A 21 0.90 -21.06 -17.85
CA GLY A 21 0.67 -20.20 -19.01
C GLY A 21 -0.82 -19.90 -19.25
N SER A 22 -1.10 -18.84 -20.00
CA SER A 22 -2.47 -18.54 -20.44
C SER A 22 -3.05 -19.68 -21.28
N GLY A 23 -4.30 -20.03 -21.02
CA GLY A 23 -4.99 -21.14 -21.71
C GLY A 23 -4.65 -22.55 -21.21
N SER A 24 -3.89 -22.67 -20.12
CA SER A 24 -3.66 -23.97 -19.45
C SER A 24 -4.86 -24.37 -18.58
N ASP A 25 -5.07 -25.66 -18.39
CA ASP A 25 -6.09 -26.24 -17.52
C ASP A 25 -5.43 -26.75 -16.23
N TRP A 26 -5.93 -26.36 -15.06
CA TRP A 26 -5.36 -26.76 -13.75
C TRP A 26 -5.43 -28.28 -13.50
N ARG A 27 -6.30 -29.01 -14.22
CA ARG A 27 -6.43 -30.46 -14.09
C ARG A 27 -5.38 -31.25 -14.86
N THR A 28 -4.88 -30.67 -15.96
CA THR A 28 -3.96 -31.34 -16.89
C THR A 28 -2.55 -30.76 -16.84
N ASP A 29 -2.45 -29.46 -16.57
CA ASP A 29 -1.17 -28.74 -16.58
C ASP A 29 -0.66 -28.54 -15.14
N VAL A 30 0.51 -29.08 -14.87
CA VAL A 30 1.12 -29.01 -13.54
C VAL A 30 1.46 -27.57 -13.18
N ALA A 31 1.07 -27.15 -11.98
CA ALA A 31 1.47 -25.88 -11.40
C ALA A 31 3.01 -25.81 -11.30
N LYS A 32 3.57 -24.65 -11.65
CA LYS A 32 5.01 -24.37 -11.48
C LYS A 32 5.20 -23.46 -10.28
N PRO A 33 6.13 -23.79 -9.36
CA PRO A 33 6.44 -22.89 -8.26
C PRO A 33 6.83 -21.51 -8.78
N LEU A 34 6.23 -20.47 -8.20
CA LEU A 34 6.68 -19.11 -8.45
C LEU A 34 8.12 -18.94 -7.91
N PRO A 35 8.97 -18.12 -8.53
CA PRO A 35 10.33 -17.88 -8.07
C PRO A 35 10.35 -16.99 -6.82
N ILE A 36 9.66 -17.42 -5.77
CA ILE A 36 9.57 -16.76 -4.48
C ILE A 36 10.20 -17.69 -3.47
N ASP A 37 11.22 -17.24 -2.78
CA ASP A 37 11.90 -18.00 -1.74
C ASP A 37 11.10 -18.02 -0.42
N ASN A 38 11.39 -19.00 0.43
CA ASN A 38 10.73 -19.16 1.73
C ASN A 38 10.96 -17.96 2.65
N ARG A 39 12.10 -17.27 2.52
CA ARG A 39 12.40 -16.07 3.30
C ARG A 39 11.44 -14.95 2.95
N THR A 40 11.21 -14.70 1.66
CA THR A 40 10.26 -13.69 1.19
C THR A 40 8.84 -13.99 1.69
N VAL A 41 8.41 -15.26 1.63
CA VAL A 41 7.11 -15.68 2.16
C VAL A 41 7.01 -15.45 3.66
N LEU A 42 8.05 -15.83 4.42
CA LEU A 42 8.09 -15.63 5.88
C LEU A 42 8.00 -14.15 6.24
N LEU A 43 8.79 -13.29 5.58
CA LEU A 43 8.80 -11.85 5.81
C LEU A 43 7.44 -11.20 5.48
N LEU A 44 6.78 -11.66 4.41
CA LEU A 44 5.44 -11.22 4.07
C LEU A 44 4.44 -11.61 5.18
N LEU A 45 4.48 -12.87 5.63
CA LEU A 45 3.60 -13.35 6.71
C LEU A 45 3.84 -12.58 8.00
N GLU A 46 5.09 -12.35 8.39
CA GLU A 46 5.42 -11.54 9.58
C GLU A 46 4.90 -10.11 9.44
N ALA A 47 5.09 -9.47 8.28
CA ALA A 47 4.65 -8.10 8.03
C ALA A 47 3.12 -7.93 8.13
N ILE A 48 2.34 -8.93 7.74
CA ILE A 48 0.87 -8.88 7.81
C ILE A 48 0.31 -9.43 9.13
N GLN A 49 1.04 -10.27 9.85
CA GLN A 49 0.56 -10.90 11.10
C GLN A 49 1.04 -10.19 12.36
N GLN A 50 2.12 -9.43 12.30
CA GLN A 50 2.72 -8.81 13.47
C GLN A 50 2.81 -7.29 13.33
N PHE A 51 2.42 -6.58 14.38
CA PHE A 51 2.59 -5.14 14.51
C PHE A 51 3.15 -4.83 15.89
N GLN A 52 4.32 -4.19 15.95
CA GLN A 52 5.02 -3.84 17.19
C GLN A 52 5.18 -5.05 18.15
N GLY A 53 5.52 -6.22 17.60
CA GLY A 53 5.72 -7.44 18.37
C GLY A 53 4.43 -8.13 18.87
N ARG A 54 3.26 -7.68 18.42
CA ARG A 54 1.96 -8.28 18.75
C ARG A 54 1.32 -8.89 17.51
N THR A 55 0.72 -10.06 17.68
CA THR A 55 -0.05 -10.71 16.63
C THR A 55 -1.35 -9.94 16.38
N LEU A 56 -1.59 -9.57 15.13
CA LEU A 56 -2.82 -8.90 14.70
C LEU A 56 -3.98 -9.89 14.61
N SER A 57 -5.13 -9.50 15.14
CA SER A 57 -6.38 -10.25 14.97
C SER A 57 -7.22 -9.62 13.86
N TYR A 58 -7.26 -10.25 12.70
CA TYR A 58 -8.08 -9.80 11.58
C TYR A 58 -9.60 -9.92 11.84
N ARG A 59 -10.02 -10.65 12.88
CA ARG A 59 -11.44 -10.73 13.30
C ARG A 59 -11.98 -9.39 13.83
N ALA A 60 -11.09 -8.53 14.31
CA ALA A 60 -11.46 -7.23 14.85
C ALA A 60 -11.43 -6.10 13.80
N LEU A 61 -10.98 -6.40 12.58
CA LEU A 61 -10.98 -5.42 11.50
C LEU A 61 -12.38 -5.27 10.94
N ASP A 62 -12.86 -4.04 10.89
CA ASP A 62 -14.07 -3.72 10.15
C ASP A 62 -13.77 -3.50 8.65
N VAL A 63 -14.83 -3.43 7.86
CA VAL A 63 -14.72 -3.29 6.40
C VAL A 63 -13.99 -2.01 6.02
N GLU A 64 -14.14 -0.97 6.83
CA GLU A 64 -13.49 0.32 6.62
C GLU A 64 -11.97 0.22 6.75
N GLN A 65 -11.48 -0.55 7.72
CA GLN A 65 -10.03 -0.78 7.91
C GLN A 65 -9.44 -1.60 6.76
N ILE A 66 -10.18 -2.58 6.26
CA ILE A 66 -9.79 -3.34 5.06
C ILE A 66 -9.77 -2.41 3.84
N GLY A 67 -10.74 -1.49 3.72
CA GLY A 67 -10.77 -0.47 2.68
C GLY A 67 -9.52 0.41 2.66
N TYR A 68 -9.05 0.89 3.82
CA TYR A 68 -7.81 1.66 3.92
C TYR A 68 -6.56 0.88 3.48
N VAL A 69 -6.49 -0.41 3.83
CA VAL A 69 -5.39 -1.27 3.36
C VAL A 69 -5.42 -1.41 1.84
N TYR A 70 -6.61 -1.61 1.26
CA TYR A 70 -6.81 -1.72 -0.18
C TYR A 70 -6.40 -0.42 -0.91
N GLU A 71 -6.82 0.75 -0.42
CA GLU A 71 -6.36 2.04 -0.96
C GLU A 71 -4.84 2.17 -0.90
N GLY A 72 -4.25 1.84 0.25
CA GLY A 72 -2.80 1.90 0.42
C GLY A 72 -2.04 1.02 -0.58
N LEU A 73 -2.62 -0.11 -0.97
CA LEU A 73 -2.07 -0.99 -2.01
C LEU A 73 -2.24 -0.39 -3.41
N LEU A 74 -3.41 0.18 -3.72
CA LEU A 74 -3.67 0.81 -5.02
C LEU A 74 -2.84 2.07 -5.27
N GLU A 75 -2.40 2.75 -4.21
CA GLU A 75 -1.48 3.89 -4.30
C GLU A 75 -0.05 3.51 -4.69
N ARG A 76 0.26 2.22 -4.75
CA ARG A 76 1.59 1.73 -5.04
C ARG A 76 1.70 1.26 -6.49
N THR A 77 2.80 1.65 -7.12
CA THR A 77 3.15 1.20 -8.47
C THR A 77 4.46 0.43 -8.40
N VAL A 78 4.50 -0.70 -9.07
CA VAL A 78 5.73 -1.50 -9.22
C VAL A 78 6.46 -1.01 -10.46
N LYS A 79 7.73 -0.65 -10.28
CA LYS A 79 8.64 -0.26 -11.38
C LYS A 79 9.83 -1.19 -11.42
N ARG A 80 10.33 -1.45 -12.62
CA ARG A 80 11.56 -2.21 -12.81
C ARG A 80 12.73 -1.23 -12.95
N THR A 81 13.80 -1.46 -12.22
CA THR A 81 15.01 -0.63 -12.29
C THR A 81 15.74 -0.89 -13.61
N ALA A 82 16.16 0.19 -14.30
CA ALA A 82 16.98 0.08 -15.50
C ALA A 82 18.47 -0.15 -15.15
N GLU A 83 18.90 0.37 -14.02
CA GLU A 83 20.28 0.33 -13.53
C GLU A 83 20.31 0.24 -12.00
N VAL A 84 21.50 0.16 -11.41
CA VAL A 84 21.65 0.11 -9.95
C VAL A 84 21.02 1.33 -9.32
N THR A 85 20.02 1.08 -8.47
CA THR A 85 19.19 2.10 -7.83
C THR A 85 19.29 1.95 -6.30
N LEU A 86 19.42 3.07 -5.61
CA LEU A 86 19.46 3.15 -4.15
C LEU A 86 18.18 3.76 -3.63
N GLU A 87 17.69 3.27 -2.50
CA GLU A 87 16.63 3.91 -1.75
C GLU A 87 17.23 4.79 -0.66
N LEU A 88 17.01 6.09 -0.72
CA LEU A 88 17.52 7.03 0.27
C LEU A 88 16.69 6.98 1.55
N ASP A 89 17.33 7.22 2.69
CA ASP A 89 16.65 7.47 3.96
C ASP A 89 15.93 8.83 3.89
N ALA A 90 14.62 8.75 3.64
CA ALA A 90 13.81 9.89 3.26
C ALA A 90 12.82 10.28 4.35
N THR A 91 12.48 11.58 4.40
CA THR A 91 11.40 12.08 5.23
C THR A 91 10.04 11.68 4.66
N LYS A 92 8.98 11.77 5.46
CA LYS A 92 7.60 11.48 5.03
C LYS A 92 7.11 12.37 3.87
N SER A 93 7.76 13.52 3.67
CA SER A 93 7.43 14.46 2.60
C SER A 93 8.11 14.15 1.27
N ALA A 94 9.07 13.23 1.24
CA ALA A 94 9.76 12.85 0.01
C ALA A 94 8.82 12.10 -0.94
N GLN A 95 8.71 12.60 -2.16
CA GLN A 95 7.85 12.00 -3.18
C GLN A 95 8.50 10.79 -3.87
N SER A 96 9.82 10.80 -3.99
CA SER A 96 10.57 9.77 -4.71
C SER A 96 11.99 9.61 -4.14
N PRO A 97 12.18 8.77 -3.10
CA PRO A 97 13.48 8.58 -2.45
C PRO A 97 14.46 7.70 -3.27
N TRP A 98 14.11 7.43 -4.51
CA TRP A 98 14.89 6.58 -5.39
C TRP A 98 15.89 7.43 -6.19
N VAL A 99 17.12 6.98 -6.26
CA VAL A 99 18.19 7.59 -7.04
C VAL A 99 19.04 6.51 -7.66
N THR A 100 19.45 6.69 -8.91
CA THR A 100 20.39 5.75 -9.53
C THR A 100 21.82 6.05 -9.10
N LEU A 101 22.66 5.02 -9.10
CA LEU A 101 24.06 5.19 -8.78
C LEU A 101 24.74 6.14 -9.79
N ALA A 102 24.35 6.07 -11.06
CA ALA A 102 24.86 6.96 -12.09
C ALA A 102 24.49 8.44 -11.84
N GLU A 103 23.25 8.73 -11.39
CA GLU A 103 22.86 10.09 -11.00
C GLU A 103 23.71 10.62 -9.83
N LEU A 104 23.98 9.79 -8.82
CA LEU A 104 24.81 10.16 -7.67
C LEU A 104 26.27 10.44 -8.08
N GLU A 105 26.84 9.58 -8.91
CA GLU A 105 28.20 9.74 -9.41
C GLU A 105 28.34 10.99 -10.28
N SER A 106 27.38 11.22 -11.19
CA SER A 106 27.36 12.43 -12.00
C SER A 106 27.26 13.69 -11.13
N ALA A 107 26.30 13.75 -10.23
CA ALA A 107 26.15 14.89 -9.34
C ALA A 107 27.40 15.13 -8.45
N ARG A 108 28.09 14.05 -8.07
CA ARG A 108 29.35 14.15 -7.32
C ARG A 108 30.48 14.74 -8.18
N MET A 109 30.54 14.39 -9.45
CA MET A 109 31.52 14.96 -10.40
C MET A 109 31.24 16.43 -10.66
N ASP A 110 29.98 16.85 -10.69
CA ASP A 110 29.55 18.24 -10.86
C ASP A 110 29.80 19.11 -9.62
N GLY A 111 30.10 18.50 -8.48
CA GLY A 111 30.49 19.17 -7.26
C GLY A 111 29.61 18.87 -6.04
N ALA A 112 30.16 19.21 -4.85
CA ALA A 112 29.51 18.89 -3.57
C ALA A 112 28.14 19.58 -3.38
N GLU A 113 27.97 20.79 -3.94
CA GLU A 113 26.69 21.50 -3.86
C GLU A 113 25.62 20.81 -4.70
N ARG A 114 25.95 20.42 -5.92
CA ARG A 114 25.03 19.71 -6.82
C ARG A 114 24.59 18.37 -6.26
N LEU A 115 25.52 17.62 -5.67
CA LEU A 115 25.21 16.36 -4.98
C LEU A 115 24.27 16.60 -3.79
N ALA A 116 24.54 17.64 -2.99
CA ALA A 116 23.69 17.95 -1.84
C ALA A 116 22.27 18.36 -2.26
N GLU A 117 22.12 19.15 -3.33
CA GLU A 117 20.83 19.53 -3.90
C GLU A 117 20.04 18.31 -4.36
N LEU A 118 20.65 17.41 -5.14
CA LEU A 118 20.00 16.17 -5.60
C LEU A 118 19.53 15.33 -4.43
N LEU A 119 20.37 15.15 -3.41
CA LEU A 119 20.04 14.35 -2.24
C LEU A 119 18.93 14.99 -1.39
N GLN A 120 18.89 16.32 -1.28
CA GLN A 120 17.79 17.02 -0.61
C GLN A 120 16.47 16.86 -1.36
N GLU A 121 16.49 17.05 -2.67
CA GLU A 121 15.32 16.90 -3.53
C GLU A 121 14.71 15.49 -3.40
N ARG A 122 15.56 14.46 -3.46
CA ARG A 122 15.11 13.07 -3.43
C ARG A 122 14.69 12.59 -2.04
N SER A 123 15.43 12.96 -1.00
CA SER A 123 15.17 12.49 0.36
C SER A 123 14.22 13.38 1.17
N GLY A 124 14.01 14.63 0.75
CA GLY A 124 13.29 15.63 1.54
C GLY A 124 14.02 16.03 2.83
N SER A 125 15.29 15.66 2.97
CA SER A 125 16.11 15.96 4.15
C SER A 125 16.69 17.37 4.09
N SER A 126 17.03 17.94 5.26
CA SER A 126 17.67 19.26 5.32
C SER A 126 19.11 19.23 4.77
N ALA A 127 19.57 20.37 4.25
CA ALA A 127 20.93 20.53 3.74
C ALA A 127 21.99 20.15 4.79
N SER A 128 21.79 20.52 6.05
CA SER A 128 22.72 20.20 7.13
C SER A 128 22.80 18.69 7.40
N ARG A 129 21.67 17.98 7.38
CA ARG A 129 21.63 16.54 7.53
C ARG A 129 22.40 15.85 6.39
N VAL A 130 22.09 16.20 5.14
CA VAL A 130 22.75 15.61 3.96
C VAL A 130 24.27 15.83 4.01
N ARG A 131 24.72 17.04 4.35
CA ARG A 131 26.16 17.33 4.46
C ARG A 131 26.84 16.54 5.58
N ASN A 132 26.18 16.42 6.74
CA ASN A 132 26.70 15.64 7.86
C ASN A 132 26.81 14.16 7.52
N ASP A 133 25.81 13.59 6.86
CA ASP A 133 25.80 12.18 6.45
C ASP A 133 26.86 11.90 5.37
N LEU A 134 27.07 12.83 4.42
CA LEU A 134 28.15 12.76 3.42
C LEU A 134 29.56 12.87 4.04
N ALA A 135 29.72 13.68 5.09
CA ALA A 135 31.01 13.89 5.76
C ALA A 135 31.34 12.77 6.77
N ARG A 136 30.36 11.97 7.15
CA ARG A 136 30.53 10.91 8.15
C ARG A 136 31.34 9.75 7.56
N PRO A 137 32.43 9.32 8.23
CA PRO A 137 33.21 8.18 7.76
C PRO A 137 32.39 6.89 7.82
N VAL A 138 32.51 6.07 6.80
CA VAL A 138 31.91 4.73 6.73
C VAL A 138 32.87 3.78 7.45
N ASP A 139 32.39 3.20 8.53
CA ASP A 139 33.12 2.17 9.27
C ASP A 139 33.08 0.80 8.56
N ASP A 140 33.89 -0.13 9.06
CA ASP A 140 33.99 -1.46 8.46
C ASP A 140 32.67 -2.23 8.54
N ALA A 141 31.91 -2.05 9.63
CA ALA A 141 30.62 -2.72 9.81
C ALA A 141 29.58 -2.26 8.78
N LEU A 142 29.53 -0.98 8.47
CA LEU A 142 28.66 -0.46 7.40
C LEU A 142 29.18 -0.89 6.02
N ALA A 143 30.51 -0.88 5.80
CA ALA A 143 31.11 -1.34 4.55
C ALA A 143 30.78 -2.81 4.26
N ASP A 144 30.81 -3.68 5.28
CA ASP A 144 30.43 -5.09 5.16
C ASP A 144 28.94 -5.28 4.87
N ARG A 145 28.08 -4.46 5.46
CA ARG A 145 26.63 -4.47 5.16
C ARG A 145 26.37 -4.02 3.73
N VAL A 146 27.08 -2.98 3.25
CA VAL A 146 27.00 -2.55 1.83
C VAL A 146 27.47 -3.67 0.92
N LEU A 147 28.57 -4.37 1.25
CA LEU A 147 29.07 -5.51 0.47
C LEU A 147 28.02 -6.63 0.37
N THR A 148 27.38 -6.93 1.49
CA THR A 148 26.30 -7.94 1.55
C THR A 148 25.12 -7.51 0.66
N ALA A 149 24.72 -6.23 0.72
CA ALA A 149 23.66 -5.68 -0.12
C ALA A 149 24.03 -5.69 -1.62
N CYS A 150 25.32 -5.62 -1.94
CA CYS A 150 25.87 -5.76 -3.30
C CYS A 150 26.11 -7.21 -3.71
N HIS A 151 25.62 -8.20 -2.97
CA HIS A 151 25.84 -9.63 -3.25
C HIS A 151 27.32 -10.03 -3.40
N GLY A 152 28.23 -9.37 -2.66
CA GLY A 152 29.65 -9.62 -2.65
C GLY A 152 30.46 -8.89 -3.75
N ASP A 153 29.81 -8.05 -4.56
CA ASP A 153 30.51 -7.22 -5.55
C ASP A 153 31.27 -6.08 -4.85
N THR A 154 32.59 -6.24 -4.75
CA THR A 154 33.48 -5.26 -4.11
C THR A 154 33.61 -3.96 -4.92
N ALA A 155 33.56 -4.03 -6.25
CA ALA A 155 33.64 -2.84 -7.08
C ALA A 155 32.36 -1.99 -6.92
N LEU A 156 31.20 -2.61 -6.91
CA LEU A 156 29.93 -1.95 -6.64
C LEU A 156 29.89 -1.37 -5.22
N ARG A 157 30.33 -2.13 -4.22
CA ARG A 157 30.44 -1.64 -2.83
C ARG A 157 31.25 -0.33 -2.77
N ASP A 158 32.43 -0.28 -3.40
CA ASP A 158 33.31 0.88 -3.32
C ASP A 158 32.70 2.13 -3.97
N ARG A 159 31.88 1.94 -4.97
CA ARG A 159 31.09 3.02 -5.60
C ARG A 159 29.97 3.52 -4.70
N ILE A 160 29.27 2.64 -3.99
CA ILE A 160 28.15 2.97 -3.09
C ILE A 160 28.63 3.47 -1.73
N LYS A 161 29.79 3.00 -1.26
CA LYS A 161 30.35 3.31 0.07
C LYS A 161 30.28 4.79 0.45
N PRO A 162 30.61 5.77 -0.43
CA PRO A 162 30.51 7.20 -0.11
C PRO A 162 29.11 7.67 0.30
N PHE A 163 28.09 6.94 -0.08
CA PHE A 163 26.67 7.27 0.14
C PHE A 163 26.03 6.41 1.24
N GLY A 164 26.79 5.53 1.90
CA GLY A 164 26.27 4.49 2.79
C GLY A 164 25.36 4.99 3.92
N HIS A 165 25.65 6.17 4.49
CA HIS A 165 24.83 6.76 5.54
C HIS A 165 23.54 7.42 5.05
N LEU A 166 23.39 7.61 3.74
CA LEU A 166 22.21 8.21 3.11
C LEU A 166 21.20 7.17 2.61
N VAL A 167 21.65 5.91 2.49
CA VAL A 167 20.82 4.82 1.99
C VAL A 167 19.97 4.28 3.14
N ARG A 168 18.67 4.13 2.89
CA ARG A 168 17.74 3.49 3.82
C ARG A 168 18.16 2.04 4.06
N THR A 169 17.96 1.57 5.27
CA THR A 169 18.24 0.18 5.63
C THR A 169 16.97 -0.63 5.82
N ASP A 170 17.07 -1.93 5.61
CA ASP A 170 16.06 -2.88 6.01
C ASP A 170 15.98 -3.00 7.55
N PRO A 171 15.02 -3.77 8.13
CA PRO A 171 14.92 -3.98 9.57
C PRO A 171 16.16 -4.61 10.23
N TRP A 172 17.03 -5.23 9.47
CA TRP A 172 18.28 -5.81 9.96
C TRP A 172 19.49 -4.90 9.77
N GLY A 173 19.29 -3.71 9.21
CA GLY A 173 20.32 -2.69 9.03
C GLY A 173 21.14 -2.85 7.74
N TYR A 174 20.69 -3.65 6.77
CA TYR A 174 21.34 -3.73 5.45
C TYR A 174 20.83 -2.62 4.53
N PRO A 175 21.72 -1.90 3.85
CA PRO A 175 21.32 -0.85 2.89
C PRO A 175 20.50 -1.42 1.74
N LEU A 176 19.46 -0.67 1.33
CA LEU A 176 18.59 -1.07 0.24
C LEU A 176 19.20 -0.68 -1.11
N VAL A 177 19.85 -1.65 -1.72
CA VAL A 177 20.50 -1.55 -3.04
C VAL A 177 19.79 -2.48 -4.01
N TYR A 178 19.30 -1.93 -5.11
CA TYR A 178 18.55 -2.66 -6.12
C TYR A 178 19.38 -2.76 -7.40
N PRO A 179 19.76 -3.98 -7.84
CA PRO A 179 20.47 -4.16 -9.10
C PRO A 179 19.58 -3.80 -10.30
N ALA A 180 20.19 -3.65 -11.46
CA ALA A 180 19.43 -3.50 -12.72
C ALA A 180 18.46 -4.68 -12.90
N GLY A 181 17.21 -4.38 -13.27
CA GLY A 181 16.16 -5.36 -13.45
C GLY A 181 15.41 -5.75 -12.16
N ALA A 182 15.79 -5.24 -11.00
CA ALA A 182 15.05 -5.42 -9.76
C ALA A 182 13.70 -4.68 -9.81
N PHE A 183 12.76 -5.11 -8.96
CA PHE A 183 11.49 -4.43 -8.80
C PHE A 183 11.51 -3.54 -7.55
N ILE A 184 11.04 -2.32 -7.71
CA ILE A 184 10.85 -1.36 -6.61
C ILE A 184 9.39 -0.95 -6.54
N VAL A 185 8.91 -0.67 -5.33
CA VAL A 185 7.54 -0.20 -5.09
C VAL A 185 7.59 1.30 -4.86
N THR A 186 7.00 2.06 -5.77
CA THR A 186 6.94 3.53 -5.71
C THR A 186 5.52 3.99 -5.43
N THR A 187 5.36 5.22 -4.97
CA THR A 187 4.04 5.85 -4.93
C THR A 187 3.62 6.20 -6.35
N GLY A 188 2.45 5.75 -6.77
CA GLY A 188 1.91 6.07 -8.09
C GLY A 188 1.51 7.54 -8.18
N SER A 189 1.62 8.11 -9.38
CA SER A 189 1.13 9.47 -9.68
C SER A 189 -0.39 9.53 -9.84
N ASP A 190 -1.06 8.39 -9.86
CA ASP A 190 -2.39 8.20 -10.44
C ASP A 190 -3.55 8.33 -9.44
N ARG A 191 -3.31 8.93 -8.26
CA ARG A 191 -4.37 9.22 -7.28
C ARG A 191 -5.56 9.98 -7.89
N ARG A 192 -5.29 10.81 -8.90
CA ARG A 192 -6.33 11.62 -9.58
C ARG A 192 -7.04 10.84 -10.69
N GLU A 193 -6.40 9.83 -11.25
CA GLU A 193 -6.95 9.06 -12.38
C GLU A 193 -7.82 7.88 -11.93
N THR A 194 -7.50 7.26 -10.80
CA THR A 194 -8.26 6.10 -10.30
C THR A 194 -9.47 6.48 -9.45
N GLY A 195 -9.59 7.73 -8.99
CA GLY A 195 -10.74 8.22 -8.21
C GLY A 195 -11.03 7.44 -6.92
N THR A 196 -10.13 6.58 -6.51
CA THR A 196 -10.28 5.71 -5.34
C THR A 196 -9.93 6.48 -4.07
N HIS A 197 -10.93 7.13 -3.49
CA HIS A 197 -10.86 7.65 -2.13
C HIS A 197 -11.84 6.88 -1.26
N TYR A 198 -11.32 6.27 -0.20
CA TYR A 198 -12.17 5.67 0.82
C TYR A 198 -12.86 6.77 1.63
N THR A 199 -14.19 6.75 1.65
CA THR A 199 -14.96 7.75 2.40
C THR A 199 -14.86 7.43 3.90
N PRO A 200 -14.41 8.37 4.76
CA PRO A 200 -14.32 8.14 6.21
C PRO A 200 -15.65 7.68 6.80
N LYS A 201 -15.59 6.77 7.77
CA LYS A 201 -16.78 6.19 8.42
C LYS A 201 -17.75 7.25 8.93
N SER A 202 -17.28 8.30 9.56
CA SER A 202 -18.13 9.38 10.06
C SER A 202 -18.91 10.07 8.95
N LEU A 203 -18.33 10.15 7.75
CA LEU A 203 -18.99 10.75 6.60
C LEU A 203 -19.99 9.79 5.96
N THR A 204 -19.67 8.49 5.85
CA THR A 204 -20.62 7.48 5.36
C THR A 204 -21.82 7.37 6.30
N GLU A 205 -21.61 7.40 7.63
CA GLU A 205 -22.67 7.41 8.62
C GLU A 205 -23.61 8.61 8.46
N ALA A 206 -23.06 9.81 8.33
CA ALA A 206 -23.84 11.02 8.13
C ALA A 206 -24.64 10.98 6.83
N ILE A 207 -23.99 10.64 5.70
CA ILE A 207 -24.65 10.58 4.38
C ILE A 207 -25.76 9.53 4.38
N VAL A 208 -25.52 8.34 4.91
CA VAL A 208 -26.52 7.27 4.99
C VAL A 208 -27.70 7.70 5.87
N ALA A 209 -27.44 8.31 7.02
CA ALA A 209 -28.50 8.80 7.90
C ALA A 209 -29.37 9.86 7.19
N GLU A 210 -28.75 10.85 6.55
CA GLU A 210 -29.48 11.91 5.83
C GLU A 210 -30.26 11.34 4.63
N THR A 211 -29.70 10.35 3.93
CA THR A 211 -30.33 9.76 2.74
C THR A 211 -31.49 8.83 3.12
N LEU A 212 -31.34 8.01 4.16
CA LEU A 212 -32.34 6.99 4.51
C LEU A 212 -33.45 7.54 5.42
N THR A 213 -33.17 8.56 6.23
CA THR A 213 -34.19 9.12 7.14
C THR A 213 -35.48 9.55 6.40
N PRO A 214 -35.44 10.28 5.28
CA PRO A 214 -36.67 10.71 4.61
C PRO A 214 -37.53 9.57 4.06
N ILE A 215 -36.92 8.43 3.76
CA ILE A 215 -37.62 7.28 3.18
C ILE A 215 -38.00 6.21 4.21
N ALA A 216 -37.30 6.17 5.36
CA ALA A 216 -37.56 5.21 6.41
C ALA A 216 -38.65 5.68 7.41
N TYR A 217 -38.89 6.98 7.47
CA TYR A 217 -39.92 7.57 8.35
C TYR A 217 -41.07 8.16 7.53
N VAL A 218 -42.26 8.12 8.11
CA VAL A 218 -43.41 8.92 7.70
C VAL A 218 -43.34 10.26 8.42
N GLY A 219 -43.46 11.36 7.74
CA GLY A 219 -43.41 12.70 8.32
C GLY A 219 -42.39 13.63 7.63
N PRO A 220 -41.14 13.22 7.35
CA PRO A 220 -40.18 14.12 6.66
C PRO A 220 -40.65 14.68 5.36
N ALA A 221 -41.15 13.81 4.47
CA ALA A 221 -41.66 14.21 3.16
C ALA A 221 -42.93 15.09 3.22
N GLN A 222 -43.64 15.05 4.33
CA GLN A 222 -44.86 15.83 4.58
C GLN A 222 -44.58 17.15 5.29
N GLY A 223 -43.30 17.44 5.63
CA GLY A 223 -42.93 18.63 6.39
C GLY A 223 -43.32 18.58 7.86
N THR A 224 -43.64 17.38 8.39
CA THR A 224 -44.00 17.17 9.79
C THR A 224 -42.79 17.45 10.72
N PRO A 225 -43.02 18.08 11.88
CA PRO A 225 -41.95 18.22 12.89
C PRO A 225 -41.31 16.90 13.26
N ARG A 226 -39.99 16.90 13.51
CA ARG A 226 -39.20 15.67 13.79
C ARG A 226 -39.73 14.84 14.97
N ALA A 227 -40.35 15.51 15.95
CA ALA A 227 -40.96 14.86 17.11
C ALA A 227 -42.16 13.94 16.75
N ASP A 228 -42.78 14.22 15.61
CA ASP A 228 -43.99 13.51 15.14
C ASP A 228 -43.68 12.49 14.03
N TRP A 229 -42.40 12.24 13.76
CA TRP A 229 -42.00 11.27 12.74
C TRP A 229 -42.25 9.85 13.24
N ALA A 230 -42.91 9.02 12.44
CA ALA A 230 -43.18 7.63 12.71
C ALA A 230 -42.30 6.72 11.85
N LEU A 231 -41.56 5.79 12.45
CA LEU A 231 -40.80 4.77 11.74
C LEU A 231 -41.75 3.88 10.94
N LYS A 232 -41.44 3.60 9.69
CA LYS A 232 -42.17 2.62 8.88
C LYS A 232 -42.08 1.23 9.45
N SER A 233 -43.02 0.36 9.10
CA SER A 233 -43.03 -1.02 9.53
C SER A 233 -41.79 -1.79 9.12
N PRO A 234 -41.37 -2.84 9.83
CA PRO A 234 -40.23 -3.68 9.44
C PRO A 234 -40.33 -4.22 8.02
N ALA A 235 -41.52 -4.59 7.56
CA ALA A 235 -41.74 -5.07 6.20
C ALA A 235 -41.46 -4.00 5.16
N GLU A 236 -41.88 -2.75 5.40
CA GLU A 236 -41.59 -1.63 4.49
C GLU A 236 -40.11 -1.25 4.49
N LEU A 237 -39.44 -1.32 5.64
CA LEU A 237 -38.01 -1.05 5.74
C LEU A 237 -37.16 -2.11 4.99
N LEU A 238 -37.56 -3.38 5.09
CA LEU A 238 -36.88 -4.49 4.40
C LEU A 238 -37.14 -4.50 2.89
N ASP A 239 -38.21 -3.87 2.44
CA ASP A 239 -38.50 -3.74 1.01
C ASP A 239 -37.79 -2.55 0.33
N LEU A 240 -37.12 -1.69 1.07
CA LEU A 240 -36.34 -0.59 0.52
C LEU A 240 -35.28 -1.09 -0.45
N LYS A 241 -35.21 -0.45 -1.63
CA LYS A 241 -34.20 -0.73 -2.65
C LYS A 241 -33.11 0.33 -2.58
N ILE A 242 -31.95 -0.07 -2.08
CA ILE A 242 -30.79 0.82 -1.91
C ILE A 242 -29.74 0.42 -2.95
N CYS A 243 -29.30 1.38 -3.75
CA CYS A 243 -28.31 1.18 -4.77
C CYS A 243 -27.17 2.19 -4.61
N ASP A 244 -25.95 1.67 -4.59
CA ASP A 244 -24.74 2.46 -4.71
C ASP A 244 -24.07 2.16 -6.06
N PRO A 245 -24.19 3.06 -7.07
CA PRO A 245 -23.66 2.84 -8.41
C PRO A 245 -22.12 2.84 -8.47
N ALA A 246 -21.47 3.34 -7.43
CA ALA A 246 -20.01 3.42 -7.31
C ALA A 246 -19.50 2.71 -6.05
N MET A 247 -20.04 1.55 -5.77
CA MET A 247 -19.94 0.81 -4.51
C MET A 247 -18.50 0.69 -3.93
N GLY A 248 -17.48 0.55 -4.77
CA GLY A 248 -16.12 0.32 -4.28
C GLY A 248 -16.05 -0.89 -3.34
N SER A 249 -15.60 -0.67 -2.11
CA SER A 249 -15.56 -1.70 -1.05
C SER A 249 -16.92 -1.97 -0.38
N GLY A 250 -17.97 -1.25 -0.77
CA GLY A 250 -19.31 -1.40 -0.21
C GLY A 250 -19.56 -0.64 1.10
N ALA A 251 -18.74 0.33 1.44
CA ALA A 251 -18.83 1.07 2.70
C ALA A 251 -20.22 1.68 2.96
N PHE A 252 -20.82 2.31 1.95
CA PHE A 252 -22.15 2.88 2.06
C PHE A 252 -23.24 1.81 2.23
N LEU A 253 -23.14 0.69 1.50
CA LEU A 253 -24.10 -0.40 1.60
C LEU A 253 -24.02 -1.10 2.96
N VAL A 254 -22.80 -1.34 3.46
CA VAL A 254 -22.60 -1.89 4.82
C VAL A 254 -23.16 -0.95 5.88
N GLN A 255 -22.92 0.35 5.75
CA GLN A 255 -23.45 1.32 6.70
C GLN A 255 -24.98 1.46 6.60
N ALA A 256 -25.56 1.35 5.40
CA ALA A 256 -27.00 1.31 5.21
C ALA A 256 -27.62 0.08 5.90
N CYS A 257 -27.00 -1.08 5.78
CA CYS A 257 -27.42 -2.29 6.51
C CYS A 257 -27.37 -2.10 8.04
N ARG A 258 -26.30 -1.53 8.56
CA ARG A 258 -26.15 -1.22 10.01
C ARG A 258 -27.24 -0.24 10.46
N TRP A 259 -27.42 0.85 9.71
CA TRP A 259 -28.41 1.88 10.01
C TRP A 259 -29.85 1.35 10.03
N LEU A 260 -30.21 0.45 9.12
CA LEU A 260 -31.51 -0.22 9.10
C LEU A 260 -31.64 -1.23 10.25
N ALA A 261 -30.60 -2.04 10.50
CA ALA A 261 -30.60 -3.02 11.56
C ALA A 261 -30.86 -2.39 12.95
N ASP A 262 -30.21 -1.24 13.22
CA ASP A 262 -30.40 -0.49 14.47
C ASP A 262 -31.82 0.01 14.69
N ARG A 263 -32.68 0.01 13.65
CA ARG A 263 -34.08 0.46 13.69
C ARG A 263 -35.08 -0.69 13.68
N LEU A 264 -34.59 -1.89 13.35
CA LEU A 264 -35.40 -3.09 13.31
C LEU A 264 -35.37 -3.85 14.63
N VAL A 265 -34.41 -3.59 15.52
CA VAL A 265 -34.25 -4.15 16.85
C VAL A 265 -34.83 -3.20 17.89
#